data_437e4d48e047cec5edd2bb60f2037da4
#
_entry.id   437e4d48e047cec5edd2bb60f2037da4
#
_cell.length_a   1.000
_cell.length_b   1.000
_cell.length_c   1.000
_cell.angle_alpha   90.00
_cell.angle_beta   90.00
_cell.angle_gamma   90.00
#
_symmetry.space_group_name_H-M   'P 1'
#
loop_
_entity.id
_entity.type
_entity.pdbx_description
1 polymer ?
#
loop_
_entity_poly.entity_id
_entity_poly.type
_entity_poly.pdbx_seq_one_letter_code
_entity_poly.pdbx_strand_id
1 'polypeptide(L)'
;PYDKNLINLFRNSNLSLKELEIAGIALIRSSYNDDYEFAVIGAKPCDPNILGLISDFLLQVDIVKTCVVFNATDDGFKFSVRSCIREVNASELAAYLAEGIGSGGGHYEKAGGFISMKLYEERYPTMHADGYFNNRMTQYFDSFEIIDASKYDINVSAMQCYKKKKVPVGYVKADEVLPVGTPITIRTLEGDVEMTVEEDLYIIIGIKGEVYPNRKSKFDASYLKLNKPYSAAECSVNTEYQPTIKNRQDGKNLVLTDYAKVCVPSGEKRVYARVLEKGVKVFTEWDKSKYMLGRPGDYLAARQEDLHDIYVIEKDIFSKTYEEA
;
A
#
# COMPACT_ATOMS: atom_id res chain seq x y z
N PRO A 1 8.24 -2.86 -35.91
CA PRO A 1 8.83 -1.54 -36.05
C PRO A 1 7.78 -0.51 -35.63
N TYR A 2 8.08 0.34 -34.64
CA TYR A 2 7.22 1.41 -34.19
C TYR A 2 7.25 2.54 -35.25
N ASP A 3 6.08 2.97 -35.72
CA ASP A 3 5.97 4.16 -36.54
C ASP A 3 6.08 5.41 -35.67
N LYS A 4 7.28 6.01 -35.66
CA LYS A 4 7.58 7.21 -34.87
C LYS A 4 6.69 8.41 -35.28
N ASN A 5 6.27 8.48 -36.54
CA ASN A 5 5.43 9.57 -37.03
C ASN A 5 4.01 9.45 -36.51
N LEU A 6 3.46 8.23 -36.49
CA LEU A 6 2.15 7.95 -35.93
C LEU A 6 2.10 8.21 -34.42
N ILE A 7 3.16 7.79 -33.69
CA ILE A 7 3.29 8.08 -32.26
C ILE A 7 3.35 9.59 -31.99
N ASN A 8 4.14 10.33 -32.76
CA ASN A 8 4.23 11.78 -32.64
C ASN A 8 2.92 12.48 -33.00
N LEU A 9 2.20 12.00 -34.00
CA LEU A 9 0.88 12.52 -34.36
C LEU A 9 -0.11 12.34 -33.21
N PHE A 10 -0.20 11.15 -32.63
CA PHE A 10 -1.06 10.89 -31.46
C PHE A 10 -0.64 11.67 -30.22
N ARG A 11 0.65 11.95 -30.05
CA ARG A 11 1.17 12.72 -28.93
C ARG A 11 0.88 14.22 -29.03
N ASN A 12 0.84 14.76 -30.24
CA ASN A 12 0.82 16.21 -30.49
C ASN A 12 -0.52 16.77 -30.98
N SER A 13 -1.56 15.97 -31.16
CA SER A 13 -2.82 16.43 -31.76
C SER A 13 -4.10 16.11 -30.97
N ASN A 14 -3.99 15.91 -29.67
CA ASN A 14 -5.09 15.40 -28.86
C ASN A 14 -5.91 16.46 -28.11
N LEU A 15 -5.55 17.75 -28.22
CA LEU A 15 -6.23 18.83 -27.51
C LEU A 15 -6.84 19.83 -28.46
N SER A 16 -8.08 20.17 -28.24
CA SER A 16 -8.71 21.34 -28.85
C SER A 16 -8.23 22.63 -28.15
N LEU A 17 -8.34 23.77 -28.84
CA LEU A 17 -8.03 25.09 -28.23
C LEU A 17 -8.88 25.35 -26.98
N LYS A 18 -10.13 24.89 -26.95
CA LYS A 18 -11.04 25.03 -25.80
C LYS A 18 -10.53 24.24 -24.59
N GLU A 19 -10.05 23.03 -24.82
CA GLU A 19 -9.49 22.17 -23.75
C GLU A 19 -8.17 22.77 -23.21
N LEU A 20 -7.34 23.31 -24.09
CA LEU A 20 -6.11 24.02 -23.69
C LEU A 20 -6.44 25.27 -22.87
N GLU A 21 -7.48 26.04 -23.23
CA GLU A 21 -7.96 27.20 -22.45
C GLU A 21 -8.43 26.75 -21.05
N ILE A 22 -9.21 25.67 -20.96
CA ILE A 22 -9.68 25.12 -19.68
C ILE A 22 -8.48 24.74 -18.80
N ALA A 23 -7.49 24.03 -19.36
CA ALA A 23 -6.29 23.64 -18.64
C ALA A 23 -5.49 24.86 -18.16
N GLY A 24 -5.28 25.85 -19.02
CA GLY A 24 -4.55 27.08 -18.68
C GLY A 24 -5.23 27.87 -17.55
N ILE A 25 -6.55 28.04 -17.60
CA ILE A 25 -7.31 28.73 -16.54
C ILE A 25 -7.24 27.95 -15.22
N ALA A 26 -7.36 26.63 -15.28
CA ALA A 26 -7.29 25.77 -14.09
C ALA A 26 -5.92 25.90 -13.41
N LEU A 27 -4.83 25.84 -14.16
CA LEU A 27 -3.46 25.98 -13.64
C LEU A 27 -3.22 27.32 -12.93
N ILE A 28 -3.75 28.44 -13.47
CA ILE A 28 -3.63 29.78 -12.87
C ILE A 28 -4.37 29.86 -11.52
N ARG A 29 -5.42 29.06 -11.33
CA ARG A 29 -6.26 29.05 -10.13
C ARG A 29 -5.90 27.96 -9.11
N SER A 30 -4.74 27.34 -9.28
CA SER A 30 -4.28 26.28 -8.37
C SER A 30 -4.15 26.79 -6.93
N SER A 31 -4.60 25.99 -5.98
CA SER A 31 -4.28 26.12 -4.56
C SER A 31 -3.11 25.18 -4.26
N TYR A 32 -2.04 25.71 -3.67
CA TYR A 32 -0.86 24.94 -3.29
C TYR A 32 -0.65 24.97 -1.78
N ASN A 33 -0.27 23.85 -1.21
CA ASN A 33 0.08 23.70 0.19
C ASN A 33 1.59 23.43 0.30
N ASP A 34 2.32 24.38 0.91
CA ASP A 34 3.79 24.34 1.04
C ASP A 34 4.27 23.26 2.02
N ASP A 35 3.48 22.95 3.08
CA ASP A 35 3.88 22.04 4.14
C ASP A 35 3.90 20.59 3.63
N TYR A 36 2.97 20.23 2.74
CA TYR A 36 2.80 18.88 2.21
C TYR A 36 3.05 18.76 0.71
N GLU A 37 3.53 19.82 0.06
CA GLU A 37 3.87 19.86 -1.37
C GLU A 37 2.75 19.31 -2.28
N PHE A 38 1.49 19.61 -1.96
CA PHE A 38 0.35 19.21 -2.78
C PHE A 38 -0.37 20.41 -3.42
N ALA A 39 -1.02 20.17 -4.55
CA ALA A 39 -1.90 21.11 -5.22
C ALA A 39 -3.33 20.59 -5.38
N VAL A 40 -4.31 21.48 -5.22
CA VAL A 40 -5.72 21.21 -5.50
C VAL A 40 -6.24 22.21 -6.53
N ILE A 41 -6.91 21.72 -7.57
CA ILE A 41 -7.44 22.54 -8.66
C ILE A 41 -8.88 22.17 -9.01
N GLY A 42 -9.76 23.18 -8.98
CA GLY A 42 -11.08 23.10 -9.59
C GLY A 42 -11.03 23.53 -11.06
N ALA A 43 -11.31 22.61 -11.98
CA ALA A 43 -11.43 22.89 -13.41
C ALA A 43 -12.90 23.14 -13.80
N LYS A 44 -13.11 23.89 -14.90
CA LYS A 44 -14.44 23.94 -15.52
C LYS A 44 -14.85 22.55 -16.02
N PRO A 45 -16.17 22.29 -16.17
CA PRO A 45 -16.65 21.02 -16.74
C PRO A 45 -15.96 20.70 -18.07
N CYS A 46 -15.32 19.55 -18.13
CA CYS A 46 -14.53 19.07 -19.28
C CYS A 46 -14.50 17.53 -19.30
N ASP A 47 -13.96 16.98 -20.39
CA ASP A 47 -13.70 15.55 -20.48
C ASP A 47 -12.75 15.09 -19.36
N PRO A 48 -12.97 13.93 -18.73
CA PRO A 48 -12.10 13.41 -17.68
C PRO A 48 -10.62 13.29 -18.07
N ASN A 49 -10.31 13.09 -19.35
CA ASN A 49 -8.93 13.04 -19.84
C ASN A 49 -8.20 14.38 -19.63
N ILE A 50 -8.94 15.50 -19.65
CA ILE A 50 -8.36 16.83 -19.43
C ILE A 50 -7.97 17.00 -17.95
N LEU A 51 -8.73 16.44 -17.02
CA LEU A 51 -8.32 16.42 -15.60
C LEU A 51 -6.98 15.69 -15.42
N GLY A 52 -6.82 14.55 -16.10
CA GLY A 52 -5.56 13.80 -16.12
C GLY A 52 -4.40 14.62 -16.69
N LEU A 53 -4.64 15.32 -17.80
CA LEU A 53 -3.64 16.18 -18.44
C LEU A 53 -3.19 17.33 -17.52
N ILE A 54 -4.14 18.04 -16.91
CA ILE A 54 -3.85 19.12 -15.95
C ILE A 54 -3.02 18.57 -14.79
N SER A 55 -3.38 17.39 -14.28
CA SER A 55 -2.63 16.72 -13.20
C SER A 55 -1.21 16.37 -13.63
N ASP A 56 -1.03 15.86 -14.85
CA ASP A 56 0.30 15.52 -15.39
C ASP A 56 1.17 16.78 -15.62
N PHE A 57 0.58 17.93 -15.96
CA PHE A 57 1.31 19.21 -16.02
C PHE A 57 1.73 19.72 -14.65
N LEU A 58 0.87 19.58 -13.64
CA LEU A 58 1.21 20.00 -12.29
C LEU A 58 2.41 19.27 -11.71
N LEU A 59 2.50 17.96 -11.94
CA LEU A 59 3.65 17.18 -11.48
C LEU A 59 4.98 17.50 -12.21
N GLN A 60 4.95 18.33 -13.25
CA GLN A 60 6.18 18.87 -13.86
C GLN A 60 6.73 20.09 -13.08
N VAL A 61 5.94 20.64 -12.18
CA VAL A 61 6.37 21.71 -11.28
C VAL A 61 7.11 21.09 -10.11
N ASP A 62 8.37 21.46 -9.92
CA ASP A 62 9.27 20.81 -8.95
C ASP A 62 8.74 20.74 -7.52
N ILE A 63 8.03 21.78 -7.09
CA ILE A 63 7.45 21.85 -5.74
C ILE A 63 6.14 21.06 -5.56
N VAL A 64 5.51 20.56 -6.65
CA VAL A 64 4.25 19.80 -6.56
C VAL A 64 4.55 18.30 -6.60
N LYS A 65 4.37 17.62 -5.49
CA LYS A 65 4.62 16.16 -5.37
C LYS A 65 3.34 15.34 -5.48
N THR A 66 2.21 15.91 -5.11
CA THR A 66 0.89 15.27 -5.20
C THR A 66 -0.14 16.31 -5.68
N CYS A 67 -1.08 15.92 -6.51
CA CYS A 67 -2.16 16.83 -6.90
C CYS A 67 -3.50 16.14 -7.05
N VAL A 68 -4.55 16.93 -6.82
CA VAL A 68 -5.95 16.58 -7.09
C VAL A 68 -6.54 17.63 -8.02
N VAL A 69 -7.03 17.20 -9.16
CA VAL A 69 -7.75 18.04 -10.13
C VAL A 69 -9.17 17.50 -10.24
N PHE A 70 -10.16 18.37 -10.02
CA PHE A 70 -11.56 17.98 -10.07
C PHE A 70 -12.39 18.93 -10.94
N ASN A 71 -13.54 18.44 -11.41
CA ASN A 71 -14.57 19.29 -12.00
C ASN A 71 -15.96 18.90 -11.48
N ALA A 72 -16.85 19.91 -11.42
CA ALA A 72 -18.25 19.69 -11.10
C ALA A 72 -19.03 19.27 -12.36
N THR A 73 -19.92 18.30 -12.20
CA THR A 73 -20.95 17.88 -13.15
C THR A 73 -22.31 17.95 -12.46
N ASP A 74 -23.41 17.75 -13.20
CA ASP A 74 -24.76 17.78 -12.61
C ASP A 74 -24.94 16.68 -11.54
N ASP A 75 -24.25 15.54 -11.70
CA ASP A 75 -24.36 14.38 -10.81
C ASP A 75 -23.35 14.40 -9.65
N GLY A 76 -22.31 15.25 -9.71
CA GLY A 76 -21.26 15.27 -8.68
C GLY A 76 -19.92 15.81 -9.16
N PHE A 77 -18.84 15.33 -8.53
CA PHE A 77 -17.48 15.73 -8.88
C PHE A 77 -16.71 14.55 -9.46
N LYS A 78 -16.16 14.71 -10.65
CA LYS A 78 -15.12 13.84 -11.17
C LYS A 78 -13.76 14.41 -10.76
N PHE A 79 -12.84 13.53 -10.35
CA PHE A 79 -11.51 13.98 -9.95
C PHE A 79 -10.41 13.03 -10.42
N SER A 80 -9.23 13.61 -10.59
CA SER A 80 -7.97 12.92 -10.92
C SER A 80 -6.97 13.16 -9.81
N VAL A 81 -6.25 12.13 -9.43
CA VAL A 81 -5.16 12.16 -8.45
C VAL A 81 -3.87 11.74 -9.14
N ARG A 82 -2.79 12.46 -8.86
CA ARG A 82 -1.43 12.08 -9.25
C ARG A 82 -0.48 12.24 -8.07
N SER A 83 0.50 11.36 -7.98
CA SER A 83 1.60 11.48 -7.04
C SER A 83 2.90 10.99 -7.67
N CYS A 84 4.01 11.68 -7.38
CA CYS A 84 5.35 11.26 -7.77
C CYS A 84 6.23 10.89 -6.57
N ILE A 85 5.66 10.83 -5.36
CA ILE A 85 6.38 10.43 -4.15
C ILE A 85 5.91 9.06 -3.64
N ARG A 86 6.86 8.30 -3.12
CA ARG A 86 6.62 6.94 -2.61
C ARG A 86 5.73 6.89 -1.36
N GLU A 87 5.62 7.99 -0.63
CA GLU A 87 4.80 8.15 0.57
C GLU A 87 3.29 8.20 0.28
N VAL A 88 2.92 8.43 -0.99
CA VAL A 88 1.52 8.60 -1.39
C VAL A 88 1.14 7.62 -2.51
N ASN A 89 0.32 6.65 -2.17
CA ASN A 89 -0.38 5.81 -3.14
C ASN A 89 -1.61 6.56 -3.65
N ALA A 90 -1.61 6.96 -4.92
CA ALA A 90 -2.71 7.72 -5.52
C ALA A 90 -4.05 6.96 -5.49
N SER A 91 -4.02 5.61 -5.59
CA SER A 91 -5.23 4.78 -5.50
C SER A 91 -5.87 4.84 -4.11
N GLU A 92 -5.07 4.74 -3.05
CA GLU A 92 -5.53 4.86 -1.66
C GLU A 92 -6.04 6.28 -1.37
N LEU A 93 -5.31 7.30 -1.84
CA LEU A 93 -5.73 8.70 -1.69
C LEU A 93 -7.04 8.96 -2.41
N ALA A 94 -7.25 8.45 -3.63
CA ALA A 94 -8.50 8.60 -4.35
C ALA A 94 -9.68 7.92 -3.63
N ALA A 95 -9.47 6.72 -3.08
CA ALA A 95 -10.46 6.04 -2.26
C ALA A 95 -10.80 6.84 -0.98
N TYR A 96 -9.79 7.38 -0.30
CA TYR A 96 -9.95 8.22 0.88
C TYR A 96 -10.73 9.52 0.59
N LEU A 97 -10.42 10.19 -0.52
CA LEU A 97 -11.12 11.41 -0.94
C LEU A 97 -12.60 11.18 -1.23
N ALA A 98 -12.99 9.99 -1.67
CA ALA A 98 -14.37 9.64 -1.99
C ALA A 98 -15.10 8.88 -0.87
N GLU A 99 -14.45 8.65 0.27
CA GLU A 99 -14.96 7.80 1.34
C GLU A 99 -16.35 8.24 1.87
N GLY A 100 -17.32 7.34 1.78
CA GLY A 100 -18.69 7.54 2.26
C GLY A 100 -19.57 8.46 1.41
N ILE A 101 -19.03 9.06 0.33
CA ILE A 101 -19.76 9.94 -0.59
C ILE A 101 -19.54 9.64 -2.07
N GLY A 102 -18.78 8.59 -2.38
CA GLY A 102 -18.46 8.22 -3.76
C GLY A 102 -17.56 7.01 -3.85
N SER A 103 -16.77 6.94 -4.92
CA SER A 103 -15.79 5.89 -5.15
C SER A 103 -14.53 6.46 -5.80
N GLY A 104 -13.38 5.90 -5.45
CA GLY A 104 -12.08 6.26 -6.03
C GLY A 104 -11.13 5.08 -6.05
N GLY A 105 -10.13 5.13 -6.93
CA GLY A 105 -9.12 4.10 -7.08
C GLY A 105 -8.33 4.26 -8.38
N GLY A 106 -7.40 3.33 -8.61
CA GLY A 106 -6.54 3.36 -9.80
C GLY A 106 -5.22 2.65 -9.57
N HIS A 107 -4.14 3.24 -10.09
CA HIS A 107 -2.77 2.77 -9.93
C HIS A 107 -2.03 3.57 -8.84
N TYR A 108 -0.83 3.12 -8.49
CA TYR A 108 -0.03 3.72 -7.42
C TYR A 108 0.25 5.21 -7.65
N GLU A 109 0.61 5.59 -8.88
CA GLU A 109 0.96 6.98 -9.24
C GLU A 109 -0.20 7.78 -9.83
N LYS A 110 -1.23 7.08 -10.37
CA LYS A 110 -2.33 7.68 -11.15
C LYS A 110 -3.65 7.05 -10.78
N ALA A 111 -4.55 7.84 -10.25
CA ALA A 111 -5.88 7.41 -9.83
C ALA A 111 -6.93 8.49 -10.12
N GLY A 112 -8.16 8.20 -9.79
CA GLY A 112 -9.25 9.13 -9.89
C GLY A 112 -10.51 8.59 -9.25
N GLY A 113 -11.59 9.34 -9.34
CA GLY A 113 -12.83 8.92 -8.72
C GLY A 113 -13.99 9.83 -9.05
N PHE A 114 -15.09 9.53 -8.38
CA PHE A 114 -16.33 10.26 -8.48
C PHE A 114 -16.94 10.42 -7.10
N ILE A 115 -17.41 11.63 -6.78
CA ILE A 115 -18.17 12.00 -5.58
C ILE A 115 -19.57 12.35 -6.01
N SER A 116 -20.59 11.70 -5.44
CA SER A 116 -22.00 12.00 -5.70
C SER A 116 -22.41 13.35 -5.14
N MET A 117 -23.02 14.23 -5.95
CA MET A 117 -23.51 15.53 -5.50
C MET A 117 -24.50 15.39 -4.34
N LYS A 118 -25.44 14.46 -4.45
CA LYS A 118 -26.44 14.21 -3.41
C LYS A 118 -25.79 13.87 -2.06
N LEU A 119 -24.86 12.89 -2.04
CA LEU A 119 -24.20 12.46 -0.81
C LEU A 119 -23.25 13.55 -0.26
N TYR A 120 -22.64 14.30 -1.16
CA TYR A 120 -21.79 15.44 -0.79
C TYR A 120 -22.57 16.54 -0.09
N GLU A 121 -23.70 16.97 -0.67
CA GLU A 121 -24.56 18.03 -0.09
C GLU A 121 -25.20 17.58 1.23
N GLU A 122 -25.60 16.32 1.36
CA GLU A 122 -26.11 15.74 2.61
C GLU A 122 -25.06 15.80 3.73
N ARG A 123 -23.79 15.54 3.42
CA ARG A 123 -22.72 15.45 4.42
C ARG A 123 -21.98 16.75 4.66
N TYR A 124 -21.87 17.60 3.63
CA TYR A 124 -21.10 18.85 3.63
C TYR A 124 -21.91 20.03 3.06
N PRO A 125 -23.09 20.37 3.61
CA PRO A 125 -24.05 21.30 3.00
C PRO A 125 -23.54 22.74 2.84
N THR A 126 -22.51 23.13 3.58
CA THR A 126 -21.95 24.50 3.55
C THR A 126 -20.52 24.57 3.03
N MET A 127 -19.95 23.45 2.62
CA MET A 127 -18.56 23.39 2.18
C MET A 127 -18.46 23.44 0.65
N HIS A 128 -17.66 24.35 0.13
CA HIS A 128 -17.32 24.36 -1.30
C HIS A 128 -16.33 23.26 -1.64
N ALA A 129 -16.38 22.75 -2.88
CA ALA A 129 -15.56 21.63 -3.33
C ALA A 129 -14.04 21.87 -3.16
N ASP A 130 -13.55 23.10 -3.45
CA ASP A 130 -12.14 23.46 -3.24
C ASP A 130 -11.75 23.29 -1.76
N GLY A 131 -12.57 23.77 -0.85
CA GLY A 131 -12.37 23.63 0.59
C GLY A 131 -12.41 22.17 1.03
N TYR A 132 -13.33 21.38 0.47
CA TYR A 132 -13.42 19.95 0.75
C TYR A 132 -12.13 19.22 0.36
N PHE A 133 -11.70 19.36 -0.88
CA PHE A 133 -10.50 18.64 -1.36
C PHE A 133 -9.25 19.12 -0.61
N ASN A 134 -9.08 20.43 -0.36
CA ASN A 134 -7.95 20.93 0.43
C ASN A 134 -7.95 20.37 1.86
N ASN A 135 -9.09 20.37 2.56
CA ASN A 135 -9.19 19.84 3.92
C ASN A 135 -8.92 18.33 3.95
N ARG A 136 -9.49 17.56 3.01
CA ARG A 136 -9.26 16.12 2.95
C ARG A 136 -7.80 15.77 2.63
N MET A 137 -7.16 16.55 1.75
CA MET A 137 -5.72 16.38 1.47
C MET A 137 -4.89 16.65 2.73
N THR A 138 -5.11 17.76 3.43
CA THR A 138 -4.40 18.07 4.67
C THR A 138 -4.62 16.98 5.72
N GLN A 139 -5.86 16.55 5.96
CA GLN A 139 -6.17 15.46 6.88
C GLN A 139 -5.50 14.15 6.50
N TYR A 140 -5.40 13.84 5.22
CA TYR A 140 -4.70 12.63 4.75
C TYR A 140 -3.22 12.69 5.15
N PHE A 141 -2.53 13.78 4.86
CA PHE A 141 -1.12 13.93 5.22
C PHE A 141 -0.90 13.96 6.74
N ASP A 142 -1.77 14.63 7.50
CA ASP A 142 -1.72 14.66 8.96
C ASP A 142 -1.96 13.30 9.62
N SER A 143 -2.65 12.39 8.93
CA SER A 143 -3.07 11.11 9.52
C SER A 143 -1.96 10.07 9.64
N PHE A 144 -0.79 10.31 9.02
CA PHE A 144 0.29 9.34 8.98
C PHE A 144 1.62 9.89 9.52
N GLU A 145 2.32 9.06 10.29
CA GLU A 145 3.77 9.19 10.54
C GLU A 145 4.52 8.43 9.43
N ILE A 146 5.57 9.03 8.89
CA ILE A 146 6.42 8.40 7.88
C ILE A 146 7.70 7.90 8.55
N ILE A 147 7.98 6.62 8.43
CA ILE A 147 9.18 5.96 8.98
C ILE A 147 9.99 5.35 7.83
N ASP A 148 11.20 5.85 7.63
CA ASP A 148 12.22 5.17 6.84
C ASP A 148 13.10 4.35 7.79
N ALA A 149 12.90 3.04 7.85
CA ALA A 149 13.55 2.15 8.82
C ALA A 149 15.08 2.23 8.78
N SER A 150 15.67 2.52 7.61
CA SER A 150 17.12 2.64 7.47
C SER A 150 17.72 3.90 8.11
N LYS A 151 16.89 4.87 8.51
CA LYS A 151 17.32 6.17 9.05
C LYS A 151 16.64 6.53 10.37
N TYR A 152 15.65 5.73 10.78
CA TYR A 152 14.81 6.02 11.93
C TYR A 152 15.45 5.50 13.20
N ASP A 153 15.77 6.42 14.13
CA ASP A 153 16.26 6.07 15.47
C ASP A 153 15.06 5.73 16.38
N ILE A 154 14.72 4.45 16.45
CA ILE A 154 13.60 3.98 17.24
C ILE A 154 13.89 4.09 18.76
N ASN A 155 13.02 4.77 19.48
CA ASN A 155 13.15 4.88 20.94
C ASN A 155 12.57 3.64 21.64
N VAL A 156 13.41 2.63 21.85
CA VAL A 156 13.02 1.37 22.49
C VAL A 156 12.67 1.52 23.98
N SER A 157 13.09 2.60 24.66
CA SER A 157 12.74 2.81 26.08
C SER A 157 11.26 3.10 26.31
N ALA A 158 10.55 3.51 25.26
CA ALA A 158 9.11 3.72 25.26
C ALA A 158 8.32 2.51 24.72
N MET A 159 9.00 1.38 24.47
CA MET A 159 8.42 0.17 23.90
C MET A 159 8.51 -1.01 24.87
N GLN A 160 7.52 -1.90 24.82
CA GLN A 160 7.53 -3.14 25.57
C GLN A 160 8.26 -4.24 24.80
N CYS A 161 8.98 -5.12 25.50
CA CYS A 161 9.63 -6.29 24.91
C CYS A 161 8.67 -7.47 24.83
N TYR A 162 8.61 -8.11 23.66
CA TYR A 162 7.77 -9.28 23.39
C TYR A 162 8.56 -10.40 22.74
N LYS A 163 8.04 -11.63 22.88
CA LYS A 163 8.52 -12.82 22.17
C LYS A 163 7.37 -13.50 21.43
N LYS A 164 7.68 -14.23 20.36
CA LYS A 164 6.66 -15.01 19.64
C LYS A 164 6.19 -16.19 20.51
N LYS A 165 4.88 -16.34 20.61
CA LYS A 165 4.23 -17.56 21.13
C LYS A 165 4.54 -18.73 20.20
N LYS A 166 4.58 -19.95 20.75
CA LYS A 166 4.74 -21.18 19.95
C LYS A 166 3.43 -21.58 19.26
N VAL A 167 2.84 -20.64 18.52
CA VAL A 167 1.63 -20.92 17.72
C VAL A 167 2.04 -21.63 16.44
N PRO A 168 1.46 -22.80 16.10
CA PRO A 168 1.73 -23.49 14.86
C PRO A 168 1.35 -22.63 13.65
N VAL A 169 2.21 -22.61 12.63
CA VAL A 169 1.99 -21.92 11.35
C VAL A 169 2.43 -22.84 10.20
N GLY A 170 1.98 -22.53 8.99
CA GLY A 170 2.39 -23.28 7.81
C GLY A 170 3.70 -22.77 7.20
N TYR A 171 4.39 -23.64 6.50
CA TYR A 171 5.48 -23.25 5.61
C TYR A 171 5.56 -24.14 4.38
N VAL A 172 6.03 -23.58 3.30
CA VAL A 172 6.33 -24.27 2.03
C VAL A 172 7.75 -23.91 1.62
N LYS A 173 8.54 -24.89 1.19
CA LYS A 173 9.80 -24.60 0.49
C LYS A 173 9.47 -24.40 -0.99
N ALA A 174 9.81 -23.26 -1.56
CA ALA A 174 9.30 -22.83 -2.86
C ALA A 174 9.73 -23.76 -4.01
N ASP A 175 10.97 -24.30 -3.97
CA ASP A 175 11.51 -25.24 -4.96
C ASP A 175 10.90 -26.66 -4.90
N GLU A 176 10.19 -27.00 -3.79
CA GLU A 176 9.39 -28.26 -3.72
C GLU A 176 8.06 -28.13 -4.49
N VAL A 177 7.66 -26.93 -4.90
CA VAL A 177 6.36 -26.65 -5.51
C VAL A 177 6.47 -26.12 -6.94
N LEU A 178 7.46 -25.29 -7.21
CA LEU A 178 7.75 -24.72 -8.53
C LEU A 178 9.25 -24.83 -8.83
N PRO A 179 9.63 -25.03 -10.11
CA PRO A 179 11.04 -25.09 -10.49
C PRO A 179 11.81 -23.82 -10.10
N VAL A 180 13.06 -23.98 -9.69
CA VAL A 180 14.00 -22.86 -9.47
C VAL A 180 14.08 -22.02 -10.74
N GLY A 181 14.07 -20.69 -10.59
CA GLY A 181 14.03 -19.74 -11.69
C GLY A 181 12.62 -19.31 -12.12
N THR A 182 11.55 -19.92 -11.57
CA THR A 182 10.17 -19.51 -11.87
C THR A 182 9.86 -18.14 -11.25
N PRO A 183 9.44 -17.13 -12.04
CA PRO A 183 9.00 -15.85 -11.48
C PRO A 183 7.63 -16.00 -10.84
N ILE A 184 7.50 -15.51 -9.60
CA ILE A 184 6.27 -15.58 -8.80
C ILE A 184 5.89 -14.22 -8.23
N THR A 185 4.61 -14.05 -7.93
CA THR A 185 4.10 -12.97 -7.10
C THR A 185 3.52 -13.56 -5.83
N ILE A 186 3.98 -13.08 -4.69
CA ILE A 186 3.44 -13.40 -3.35
C ILE A 186 2.64 -12.19 -2.90
N ARG A 187 1.34 -12.37 -2.66
CA ARG A 187 0.48 -11.32 -2.11
C ARG A 187 0.55 -11.35 -0.61
N THR A 188 1.36 -10.45 -0.04
CA THR A 188 1.48 -10.25 1.40
C THR A 188 0.41 -9.27 1.89
N LEU A 189 0.29 -9.09 3.21
CA LEU A 189 -0.60 -8.07 3.79
C LEU A 189 -0.18 -6.64 3.41
N GLU A 190 1.09 -6.45 3.10
CA GLU A 190 1.70 -5.17 2.73
C GLU A 190 1.62 -4.89 1.22
N GLY A 191 1.21 -5.89 0.43
CA GLY A 191 1.08 -5.80 -1.02
C GLY A 191 1.77 -6.93 -1.78
N ASP A 192 1.81 -6.82 -3.08
CA ASP A 192 2.38 -7.82 -3.96
C ASP A 192 3.91 -7.72 -3.98
N VAL A 193 4.59 -8.82 -3.65
CA VAL A 193 6.05 -8.99 -3.71
C VAL A 193 6.40 -9.87 -4.90
N GLU A 194 7.17 -9.33 -5.84
CA GLU A 194 7.67 -10.07 -7.00
C GLU A 194 9.02 -10.71 -6.70
N MET A 195 9.11 -12.01 -6.88
CA MET A 195 10.32 -12.80 -6.59
C MET A 195 10.54 -13.88 -7.66
N THR A 196 11.70 -14.50 -7.59
CA THR A 196 12.01 -15.72 -8.35
C THR A 196 12.17 -16.87 -7.36
N VAL A 197 11.69 -18.06 -7.70
CA VAL A 197 11.89 -19.26 -6.90
C VAL A 197 13.37 -19.58 -6.82
N GLU A 198 13.90 -19.69 -5.60
CA GLU A 198 15.28 -20.03 -5.28
C GLU A 198 15.29 -21.17 -4.26
N GLU A 199 16.39 -21.93 -4.17
CA GLU A 199 16.52 -23.10 -3.27
C GLU A 199 16.42 -22.74 -1.78
N ASP A 200 16.70 -21.50 -1.43
CA ASP A 200 16.64 -20.97 -0.07
C ASP A 200 15.34 -20.23 0.24
N LEU A 201 14.38 -20.17 -0.69
CA LEU A 201 13.12 -19.48 -0.50
C LEU A 201 12.10 -20.35 0.23
N TYR A 202 11.66 -19.89 1.39
CA TYR A 202 10.53 -20.41 2.16
C TYR A 202 9.38 -19.43 2.10
N ILE A 203 8.14 -19.93 2.07
CA ILE A 203 6.91 -19.15 2.14
C ILE A 203 6.18 -19.59 3.41
N ILE A 204 5.91 -18.63 4.30
CA ILE A 204 5.19 -18.88 5.55
C ILE A 204 3.72 -18.62 5.32
N ILE A 205 2.88 -19.44 5.94
CA ILE A 205 1.42 -19.27 6.00
C ILE A 205 1.07 -18.93 7.45
N GLY A 206 0.65 -17.69 7.68
CA GLY A 206 0.32 -17.21 9.01
C GLY A 206 -1.07 -17.65 9.49
N ILE A 207 -1.46 -17.13 10.66
CA ILE A 207 -2.67 -17.59 11.38
C ILE A 207 -4.00 -17.16 10.74
N LYS A 208 -3.99 -16.17 9.87
CA LYS A 208 -5.15 -15.72 9.08
C LYS A 208 -5.13 -16.26 7.65
N GLY A 209 -4.14 -17.09 7.30
CA GLY A 209 -3.89 -17.57 5.94
C GLY A 209 -3.05 -16.60 5.09
N GLU A 210 -2.57 -15.51 5.68
CA GLU A 210 -1.63 -14.57 5.04
C GLU A 210 -0.33 -15.28 4.69
N VAL A 211 0.32 -14.85 3.60
CA VAL A 211 1.57 -15.44 3.14
C VAL A 211 2.68 -14.39 3.06
N TYR A 212 3.89 -14.78 3.42
CA TYR A 212 5.08 -13.94 3.30
C TYR A 212 6.34 -14.76 3.06
N PRO A 213 7.30 -14.20 2.27
CA PRO A 213 8.55 -14.89 1.98
C PRO A 213 9.51 -14.87 3.16
N ASN A 214 10.35 -15.89 3.24
CA ASN A 214 11.46 -15.95 4.20
C ASN A 214 12.66 -16.66 3.57
N ARG A 215 13.87 -16.20 3.87
CA ARG A 215 15.09 -16.89 3.46
C ARG A 215 15.41 -18.02 4.44
N LYS A 216 16.02 -19.10 3.93
CA LYS A 216 16.36 -20.28 4.72
C LYS A 216 17.09 -19.96 6.03
N SER A 217 18.07 -19.06 5.99
CA SER A 217 18.84 -18.67 7.17
C SER A 217 17.97 -18.02 8.26
N LYS A 218 17.06 -17.11 7.86
CA LYS A 218 16.09 -16.47 8.78
C LYS A 218 15.04 -17.47 9.26
N PHE A 219 14.58 -18.37 8.37
CA PHE A 219 13.62 -19.41 8.72
C PHE A 219 14.19 -20.36 9.78
N ASP A 220 15.35 -20.95 9.53
CA ASP A 220 16.00 -21.93 10.42
C ASP A 220 16.37 -21.29 11.80
N ALA A 221 16.67 -20.00 11.83
CA ALA A 221 16.92 -19.26 13.08
C ALA A 221 15.65 -18.92 13.88
N SER A 222 14.48 -18.91 13.24
CA SER A 222 13.24 -18.41 13.84
C SER A 222 12.17 -19.46 14.05
N TYR A 223 12.25 -20.60 13.35
CA TYR A 223 11.23 -21.64 13.36
C TYR A 223 11.80 -23.05 13.55
N LEU A 224 11.04 -23.86 14.27
CA LEU A 224 11.27 -25.29 14.42
C LEU A 224 10.29 -26.04 13.52
N LYS A 225 10.80 -26.85 12.58
CA LYS A 225 10.01 -27.68 11.68
C LYS A 225 9.37 -28.84 12.46
N LEU A 226 8.05 -29.01 12.29
CA LEU A 226 7.35 -30.18 12.74
C LEU A 226 7.10 -31.08 11.51
N ASN A 227 7.45 -32.34 11.59
CA ASN A 227 7.31 -33.29 10.46
C ASN A 227 5.85 -33.74 10.29
N LYS A 228 4.94 -32.80 10.09
CA LYS A 228 3.53 -33.08 9.82
C LYS A 228 2.96 -32.16 8.74
N PRO A 229 1.96 -32.64 7.97
CA PRO A 229 1.23 -31.81 7.01
C PRO A 229 0.54 -30.61 7.68
N TYR A 230 0.38 -29.53 6.95
CA TYR A 230 -0.39 -28.36 7.39
C TYR A 230 -1.88 -28.70 7.46
N SER A 231 -2.52 -28.19 8.50
CA SER A 231 -3.97 -28.21 8.65
C SER A 231 -4.46 -26.82 9.07
N ALA A 232 -5.34 -26.21 8.29
CA ALA A 232 -5.91 -24.92 8.62
C ALA A 232 -6.65 -24.93 9.97
N ALA A 233 -7.28 -26.06 10.34
CA ALA A 233 -7.97 -26.20 11.62
C ALA A 233 -7.03 -26.14 12.83
N GLU A 234 -5.76 -26.50 12.68
CA GLU A 234 -4.75 -26.46 13.75
C GLU A 234 -3.90 -25.19 13.74
N CYS A 235 -3.64 -24.64 12.54
CA CYS A 235 -2.67 -23.58 12.34
C CYS A 235 -3.31 -22.20 12.10
N SER A 236 -4.63 -22.13 11.85
CA SER A 236 -5.33 -20.88 11.58
C SER A 236 -6.37 -20.60 12.67
N VAL A 237 -6.40 -19.36 13.11
CA VAL A 237 -7.42 -18.88 14.07
C VAL A 237 -8.67 -18.39 13.33
N ASN A 238 -8.47 -17.83 12.14
CA ASN A 238 -9.49 -17.41 11.20
C ASN A 238 -8.86 -17.36 9.80
N THR A 239 -9.50 -17.98 8.80
CA THR A 239 -9.01 -17.96 7.41
C THR A 239 -9.64 -16.78 6.68
N GLU A 240 -9.04 -15.61 6.80
CA GLU A 240 -9.43 -14.42 6.02
C GLU A 240 -8.84 -14.47 4.60
N TYR A 241 -7.67 -15.10 4.47
CA TYR A 241 -6.93 -15.15 3.22
C TYR A 241 -6.73 -16.60 2.77
N GLN A 242 -6.88 -16.83 1.46
CA GLN A 242 -6.47 -18.11 0.88
C GLN A 242 -4.96 -18.08 0.61
N PRO A 243 -4.17 -18.98 1.22
CA PRO A 243 -2.74 -19.02 1.01
C PRO A 243 -2.38 -19.39 -0.43
N THR A 244 -2.06 -18.39 -1.26
CA THR A 244 -1.77 -18.58 -2.68
C THR A 244 -0.54 -17.79 -3.11
N ILE A 245 0.15 -18.29 -4.13
CA ILE A 245 1.13 -17.56 -4.92
C ILE A 245 0.71 -17.59 -6.38
N LYS A 246 1.09 -16.56 -7.14
CA LYS A 246 0.84 -16.50 -8.57
C LYS A 246 2.11 -16.87 -9.33
N ASN A 247 2.05 -17.89 -10.17
CA ASN A 247 3.09 -18.16 -11.16
C ASN A 247 2.96 -17.15 -12.30
N ARG A 248 3.99 -16.33 -12.54
CA ARG A 248 3.98 -15.27 -13.56
C ARG A 248 4.25 -15.80 -14.98
N GLN A 249 4.73 -17.03 -15.12
CA GLN A 249 4.95 -17.65 -16.45
C GLN A 249 3.64 -18.02 -17.13
N ASP A 250 2.70 -18.59 -16.37
CA ASP A 250 1.41 -19.06 -16.89
C ASP A 250 0.20 -18.30 -16.34
N GLY A 251 0.43 -17.36 -15.42
CA GLY A 251 -0.59 -16.51 -14.79
C GLY A 251 -1.47 -17.23 -13.77
N LYS A 252 -1.22 -18.50 -13.45
CA LYS A 252 -2.05 -19.30 -12.55
C LYS A 252 -1.74 -19.04 -11.09
N ASN A 253 -2.77 -19.07 -10.26
CA ASN A 253 -2.63 -19.09 -8.82
C ASN A 253 -2.43 -20.53 -8.34
N LEU A 254 -1.47 -20.72 -7.43
CA LEU A 254 -1.19 -21.97 -6.77
C LEU A 254 -1.58 -21.88 -5.30
N VAL A 255 -2.44 -22.79 -4.85
CA VAL A 255 -2.84 -22.91 -3.45
C VAL A 255 -1.73 -23.66 -2.69
N LEU A 256 -1.23 -23.04 -1.61
CA LEU A 256 -0.07 -23.53 -0.88
C LEU A 256 -0.42 -24.59 0.18
N THR A 257 -1.66 -24.65 0.64
CA THR A 257 -2.09 -25.56 1.71
C THR A 257 -1.82 -27.02 1.41
N ASP A 258 -1.88 -27.42 0.13
CA ASP A 258 -1.70 -28.80 -0.31
C ASP A 258 -0.23 -29.27 -0.21
N TYR A 259 0.70 -28.34 -0.15
CA TYR A 259 2.15 -28.58 -0.08
C TYR A 259 2.75 -28.21 1.28
N ALA A 260 1.97 -27.53 2.10
CA ALA A 260 2.47 -26.93 3.32
C ALA A 260 2.72 -27.97 4.43
N LYS A 261 3.75 -27.69 5.22
CA LYS A 261 4.12 -28.40 6.45
C LYS A 261 4.01 -27.45 7.63
N VAL A 262 3.94 -27.99 8.83
CA VAL A 262 3.82 -27.20 10.07
C VAL A 262 5.19 -26.86 10.62
N CYS A 263 5.34 -25.62 11.10
CA CYS A 263 6.43 -25.20 11.95
C CYS A 263 5.89 -24.39 13.14
N VAL A 264 6.72 -24.21 14.15
CA VAL A 264 6.42 -23.35 15.30
C VAL A 264 7.58 -22.35 15.49
N PRO A 265 7.32 -21.12 15.94
CA PRO A 265 8.39 -20.20 16.32
C PRO A 265 9.31 -20.83 17.38
N SER A 266 10.62 -20.61 17.28
CA SER A 266 11.60 -21.07 18.29
C SER A 266 11.36 -20.42 19.67
N GLY A 267 10.77 -19.21 19.69
CA GLY A 267 10.53 -18.43 20.89
C GLY A 267 11.75 -17.66 21.42
N GLU A 268 12.90 -17.78 20.74
CA GLU A 268 14.15 -17.12 21.14
C GLU A 268 14.24 -15.67 20.67
N LYS A 269 13.57 -15.37 19.54
CA LYS A 269 13.59 -14.03 18.94
C LYS A 269 12.64 -13.08 19.66
N ARG A 270 13.17 -11.90 20.03
CA ARG A 270 12.44 -10.86 20.71
C ARG A 270 12.25 -9.64 19.82
N VAL A 271 11.18 -8.90 20.08
CA VAL A 271 10.89 -7.62 19.44
C VAL A 271 10.53 -6.59 20.49
N TYR A 272 10.90 -5.35 20.24
CA TYR A 272 10.31 -4.21 20.92
C TYR A 272 9.08 -3.79 20.13
N ALA A 273 7.96 -3.56 20.81
CA ALA A 273 6.74 -3.13 20.13
C ALA A 273 5.96 -2.09 20.94
N ARG A 274 5.27 -1.20 20.23
CA ARG A 274 4.31 -0.26 20.80
C ARG A 274 3.02 -0.25 19.95
N VAL A 275 1.90 0.03 20.59
CA VAL A 275 0.63 0.27 19.90
C VAL A 275 0.71 1.57 19.13
N LEU A 276 0.14 1.59 17.93
CA LEU A 276 0.02 2.79 17.10
C LEU A 276 -1.21 3.60 17.54
N GLU A 277 -1.00 4.88 17.85
CA GLU A 277 -2.07 5.83 18.16
C GLU A 277 -2.62 6.49 16.89
N LYS A 278 -1.78 6.65 15.86
CA LYS A 278 -2.15 7.15 14.53
C LYS A 278 -1.61 6.23 13.44
N GLY A 279 -2.02 6.45 12.21
CA GLY A 279 -1.49 5.72 11.06
C GLY A 279 0.02 5.89 10.90
N VAL A 280 0.69 4.87 10.39
CA VAL A 280 2.11 4.92 10.08
C VAL A 280 2.38 4.27 8.72
N LYS A 281 3.31 4.86 7.97
CA LYS A 281 3.83 4.30 6.73
C LYS A 281 5.31 3.97 6.94
N VAL A 282 5.63 2.68 6.98
CA VAL A 282 6.99 2.20 7.24
C VAL A 282 7.63 1.73 5.95
N PHE A 283 8.68 2.43 5.50
CA PHE A 283 9.57 1.94 4.46
C PHE A 283 10.62 1.07 5.12
N THR A 284 10.55 -0.23 4.87
CA THR A 284 11.43 -1.21 5.48
C THR A 284 12.82 -1.19 4.84
N GLU A 285 13.81 -1.79 5.50
CA GLU A 285 15.15 -1.92 4.92
C GLU A 285 15.16 -2.75 3.62
N TRP A 286 14.25 -3.72 3.53
CA TRP A 286 14.16 -4.65 2.40
C TRP A 286 13.19 -4.20 1.28
N ASP A 287 12.30 -3.22 1.53
CA ASP A 287 11.51 -2.54 0.48
C ASP A 287 11.46 -1.04 0.75
N LYS A 288 12.25 -0.29 -0.02
CA LYS A 288 12.32 1.19 0.05
C LYS A 288 11.37 1.88 -0.91
N SER A 289 10.69 1.14 -1.76
CA SER A 289 9.78 1.67 -2.79
C SER A 289 8.32 1.66 -2.36
N LYS A 290 7.92 0.70 -1.53
CA LYS A 290 6.57 0.55 -0.99
C LYS A 290 6.61 0.55 0.52
N TYR A 291 5.59 1.11 1.14
CA TYR A 291 5.46 1.13 2.59
C TYR A 291 4.55 0.02 3.11
N MET A 292 4.84 -0.42 4.33
CA MET A 292 3.88 -1.13 5.17
C MET A 292 2.96 -0.10 5.83
N LEU A 293 1.65 -0.29 5.71
CA LEU A 293 0.65 0.58 6.32
C LEU A 293 0.25 0.04 7.69
N GLY A 294 0.50 0.81 8.74
CA GLY A 294 -0.04 0.57 10.08
C GLY A 294 -1.23 1.49 10.37
N ARG A 295 -2.24 0.94 11.01
CA ARG A 295 -3.45 1.67 11.44
C ARG A 295 -3.44 1.89 12.95
N PRO A 296 -4.20 2.86 13.49
CA PRO A 296 -4.39 2.97 14.92
C PRO A 296 -4.84 1.64 15.55
N GLY A 297 -4.13 1.23 16.61
CA GLY A 297 -4.34 -0.05 17.27
C GLY A 297 -3.43 -1.19 16.81
N ASP A 298 -2.81 -1.10 15.63
CA ASP A 298 -1.75 -2.01 15.19
C ASP A 298 -0.47 -1.78 16.00
N TYR A 299 0.54 -2.59 15.78
CA TYR A 299 1.82 -2.50 16.49
C TYR A 299 2.95 -2.14 15.55
N LEU A 300 3.71 -1.10 15.93
CA LEU A 300 5.04 -0.86 15.38
C LEU A 300 6.02 -1.73 16.13
N ALA A 301 6.76 -2.56 15.42
CA ALA A 301 7.71 -3.49 16.00
C ALA A 301 9.11 -3.32 15.41
N ALA A 302 10.14 -3.51 16.22
CA ALA A 302 11.53 -3.60 15.81
C ALA A 302 12.19 -4.84 16.42
N ARG A 303 13.06 -5.52 15.70
CA ARG A 303 13.80 -6.67 16.25
C ARG A 303 14.81 -6.22 17.27
N GLN A 304 14.98 -7.00 18.35
CA GLN A 304 15.95 -6.68 19.39
C GLN A 304 17.40 -6.73 18.87
N GLU A 305 17.69 -7.64 17.96
CA GLU A 305 19.01 -7.81 17.36
C GLU A 305 19.31 -6.82 16.23
N ASP A 306 18.29 -6.13 15.70
CA ASP A 306 18.40 -5.16 14.61
C ASP A 306 17.29 -4.13 14.72
N LEU A 307 17.60 -2.97 15.26
CA LEU A 307 16.63 -1.91 15.51
C LEU A 307 16.19 -1.17 14.22
N HIS A 308 16.84 -1.43 13.09
CA HIS A 308 16.41 -0.95 11.79
C HIS A 308 15.49 -1.94 11.05
N ASP A 309 15.37 -3.19 11.52
CA ASP A 309 14.33 -4.12 11.03
C ASP A 309 12.98 -3.76 11.68
N ILE A 310 12.42 -2.61 11.22
CA ILE A 310 11.17 -2.01 11.71
C ILE A 310 10.03 -2.42 10.77
N TYR A 311 8.91 -2.86 11.32
CA TYR A 311 7.74 -3.28 10.58
C TYR A 311 6.45 -3.15 11.40
N VAL A 312 5.32 -3.28 10.71
CA VAL A 312 3.99 -3.24 11.34
C VAL A 312 3.45 -4.64 11.54
N ILE A 313 2.74 -4.86 12.64
CA ILE A 313 2.00 -6.09 12.89
C ILE A 313 0.56 -5.72 13.23
N GLU A 314 -0.38 -6.28 12.48
CA GLU A 314 -1.81 -6.09 12.72
C GLU A 314 -2.18 -6.52 14.14
N LYS A 315 -3.04 -5.75 14.81
CA LYS A 315 -3.47 -5.93 16.21
C LYS A 315 -3.90 -7.36 16.52
N ASP A 316 -4.74 -7.96 15.68
CA ASP A 316 -5.28 -9.31 15.93
C ASP A 316 -4.20 -10.39 15.77
N ILE A 317 -3.29 -10.21 14.81
CA ILE A 317 -2.14 -11.10 14.63
C ILE A 317 -1.20 -10.97 15.82
N PHE A 318 -0.89 -9.73 16.25
CA PHE A 318 0.01 -9.49 17.37
C PHE A 318 -0.50 -10.15 18.66
N SER A 319 -1.74 -9.89 19.03
CA SER A 319 -2.36 -10.42 20.27
C SER A 319 -2.35 -11.94 20.35
N LYS A 320 -2.47 -12.62 19.20
CA LYS A 320 -2.51 -14.08 19.10
C LYS A 320 -1.13 -14.72 19.00
N THR A 321 -0.13 -14.01 18.46
CA THR A 321 1.18 -14.56 18.11
C THR A 321 2.34 -14.05 18.97
N TYR A 322 2.13 -13.01 19.79
CA TYR A 322 3.13 -12.45 20.69
C TYR A 322 2.65 -12.45 22.14
N GLU A 323 3.58 -12.55 23.07
CA GLU A 323 3.41 -12.40 24.51
C GLU A 323 4.56 -11.59 25.10
N GLU A 324 4.37 -10.98 26.25
CA GLU A 324 5.45 -10.27 26.97
C GLU A 324 6.61 -11.21 27.27
N ALA A 325 7.86 -10.69 27.13
CA ALA A 325 9.06 -11.48 27.22
C ALA A 325 9.60 -11.55 28.65
#